data_1e0806e33b69d2f53a46bad2fea37e3b
#
_entry.id   1e0806e33b69d2f53a46bad2fea37e3b
#
_cell.length_a   1.000
_cell.length_b   1.000
_cell.length_c   1.000
_cell.angle_alpha   90.00
_cell.angle_beta   90.00
_cell.angle_gamma   90.00
#
_symmetry.space_group_name_H-M   'P 1'
#
loop_
_entity.id
_entity.type
_entity.pdbx_description
1 polymer ?
#
loop_
_entity_poly.entity_id
_entity_poly.type
_entity_poly.pdbx_seq_one_letter_code
_entity_poly.pdbx_strand_id
1 'polypeptide(L)'
;MKFSQGMIGAEPRYWPRLARVCEEAGFDSVAVSDHVVYPSTLDSKYPYTPDGTPLFSPDEDWPDPWVVIGAMASLTTKLRFVTNVYVLPLRNPFVVAKAVGTAAYLSEGRVGLGIGAGWMAEEFELLEQPFARRGKRMDEMVDVMRGLWAGGMFEHHGEFYDFDPVEMRPAPPAPVPIYVGGHSDIAFRRAARLGDGWLGVHYPVDELLACCTKLQQAREDAGTADRPFEVIASPLAAPNADLLEQLEAAGVTTILTSAWMAMGMSAPEIGQAEDMIRSYGERFIR
;
A
#
# COMPACT_ATOMS: atom_id res chain seq x y z
N MET A 1 -9.52 -0.98 -16.52
CA MET A 1 -8.86 -1.64 -15.35
C MET A 1 -7.37 -1.37 -15.37
N LYS A 2 -6.74 -0.97 -14.23
CA LYS A 2 -5.30 -0.79 -14.06
C LYS A 2 -4.67 -2.03 -13.43
N PHE A 3 -3.34 -2.16 -13.51
CA PHE A 3 -2.60 -3.26 -12.89
C PHE A 3 -1.42 -2.74 -12.07
N SER A 4 -1.22 -3.30 -10.88
CA SER A 4 -0.11 -3.03 -9.97
C SER A 4 0.70 -4.30 -9.75
N GLN A 5 2.02 -4.21 -9.89
CA GLN A 5 2.94 -5.34 -9.66
C GLN A 5 3.41 -5.36 -8.21
N GLY A 6 3.10 -6.42 -7.46
CA GLY A 6 3.69 -6.69 -6.14
C GLY A 6 5.13 -7.19 -6.25
N MET A 7 6.03 -6.65 -5.45
CA MET A 7 7.48 -6.90 -5.59
C MET A 7 8.02 -8.03 -4.71
N ILE A 8 7.22 -8.55 -3.76
CA ILE A 8 7.63 -9.65 -2.87
C ILE A 8 8.06 -10.89 -3.68
N GLY A 9 9.06 -11.60 -3.19
CA GLY A 9 9.64 -12.80 -3.80
C GLY A 9 10.75 -12.50 -4.81
N ALA A 10 10.83 -11.31 -5.37
CA ALA A 10 11.98 -10.91 -6.19
C ALA A 10 13.06 -10.25 -5.32
N GLU A 11 14.32 -10.56 -5.59
CA GLU A 11 15.45 -10.01 -4.84
C GLU A 11 15.49 -8.47 -4.91
N PRO A 12 15.52 -7.74 -3.76
CA PRO A 12 15.34 -6.28 -3.71
C PRO A 12 16.36 -5.47 -4.52
N ARG A 13 17.61 -5.95 -4.67
CA ARG A 13 18.63 -5.26 -5.48
C ARG A 13 18.23 -5.09 -6.94
N TYR A 14 17.31 -5.90 -7.44
CA TYR A 14 16.81 -5.84 -8.81
C TYR A 14 15.53 -5.03 -8.98
N TRP A 15 14.87 -4.62 -7.90
CA TRP A 15 13.61 -3.89 -8.00
C TRP A 15 13.67 -2.62 -8.85
N PRO A 16 14.77 -1.81 -8.82
CA PRO A 16 14.87 -0.66 -9.71
C PRO A 16 14.87 -1.04 -11.21
N ARG A 17 15.50 -2.18 -11.55
CA ARG A 17 15.48 -2.71 -12.91
C ARG A 17 14.10 -3.28 -13.28
N LEU A 18 13.48 -4.04 -12.37
CA LEU A 18 12.14 -4.61 -12.58
C LEU A 18 11.06 -3.52 -12.71
N ALA A 19 11.18 -2.41 -11.98
CA ALA A 19 10.28 -1.27 -12.11
C ALA A 19 10.26 -0.69 -13.53
N ARG A 20 11.43 -0.58 -14.19
CA ARG A 20 11.49 -0.20 -15.61
C ARG A 20 10.74 -1.19 -16.50
N VAL A 21 10.93 -2.49 -16.26
CA VAL A 21 10.23 -3.52 -17.04
C VAL A 21 8.71 -3.45 -16.82
N CYS A 22 8.27 -3.17 -15.59
CA CYS A 22 6.85 -2.94 -15.30
C CYS A 22 6.30 -1.73 -16.09
N GLU A 23 7.03 -0.61 -16.11
CA GLU A 23 6.64 0.57 -16.89
C GLU A 23 6.55 0.24 -18.39
N GLU A 24 7.55 -0.44 -18.94
CA GLU A 24 7.59 -0.89 -20.33
C GLU A 24 6.45 -1.85 -20.68
N ALA A 25 6.08 -2.74 -19.74
CA ALA A 25 5.01 -3.71 -19.90
C ALA A 25 3.60 -3.10 -19.73
N GLY A 26 3.49 -1.85 -19.26
CA GLY A 26 2.24 -1.11 -19.14
C GLY A 26 1.57 -1.20 -17.76
N PHE A 27 2.24 -1.67 -16.74
CA PHE A 27 1.73 -1.58 -15.38
C PHE A 27 1.54 -0.12 -14.96
N ASP A 28 0.45 0.18 -14.24
CA ASP A 28 0.18 1.50 -13.68
C ASP A 28 1.09 1.79 -12.48
N SER A 29 1.35 0.77 -11.68
CA SER A 29 2.13 0.93 -10.46
C SER A 29 2.88 -0.33 -10.05
N VAL A 30 3.81 -0.16 -9.11
CA VAL A 30 4.34 -1.26 -8.30
C VAL A 30 3.93 -1.08 -6.84
N ALA A 31 3.71 -2.20 -6.15
CA ALA A 31 3.33 -2.25 -4.76
C ALA A 31 4.48 -2.80 -3.90
N VAL A 32 4.83 -2.06 -2.84
CA VAL A 32 5.91 -2.38 -1.91
C VAL A 32 5.32 -2.64 -0.53
N SER A 33 5.56 -3.82 0.03
CA SER A 33 5.11 -4.18 1.37
C SER A 33 6.13 -3.76 2.44
N ASP A 34 5.73 -3.80 3.72
CA ASP A 34 6.51 -3.24 4.83
C ASP A 34 6.45 -4.14 6.06
N HIS A 35 7.62 -4.53 6.52
CA HIS A 35 7.93 -4.99 7.88
C HIS A 35 9.31 -4.44 8.25
N VAL A 36 9.53 -4.11 9.52
CA VAL A 36 10.82 -3.60 9.98
C VAL A 36 11.72 -4.75 10.44
N VAL A 37 11.13 -5.70 11.16
CA VAL A 37 11.83 -6.86 11.71
C VAL A 37 10.90 -8.06 11.78
N TYR A 38 11.46 -9.27 11.75
CA TYR A 38 10.74 -10.49 12.06
C TYR A 38 11.25 -11.06 13.40
N PRO A 39 10.41 -11.18 14.44
CA PRO A 39 10.82 -11.70 15.75
C PRO A 39 11.01 -13.21 15.70
N SER A 40 11.96 -13.74 16.49
CA SER A 40 12.19 -15.18 16.62
C SER A 40 11.01 -15.94 17.27
N THR A 41 10.24 -15.25 18.09
CA THR A 41 9.00 -15.75 18.70
C THR A 41 7.86 -14.82 18.28
N LEU A 42 6.84 -15.38 17.69
CA LEU A 42 5.68 -14.65 17.19
C LEU A 42 4.41 -15.20 17.83
N ASP A 43 3.87 -14.48 18.81
CA ASP A 43 2.61 -14.81 19.50
C ASP A 43 1.41 -14.16 18.80
N SER A 44 1.62 -13.03 18.14
CA SER A 44 0.60 -12.32 17.33
C SER A 44 0.08 -13.20 16.20
N LYS A 45 -1.24 -13.15 15.98
CA LYS A 45 -1.88 -13.91 14.91
C LYS A 45 -2.04 -13.09 13.66
N TYR A 46 -1.62 -13.66 12.52
CA TYR A 46 -1.80 -13.02 11.22
C TYR A 46 -3.29 -12.99 10.86
N PRO A 47 -3.85 -11.79 10.55
CA PRO A 47 -5.30 -11.65 10.43
C PRO A 47 -5.89 -12.16 9.11
N TYR A 48 -5.05 -12.59 8.15
CA TYR A 48 -5.48 -12.95 6.80
C TYR A 48 -5.38 -14.45 6.51
N THR A 49 -5.08 -15.27 7.52
CA THR A 49 -5.10 -16.73 7.44
C THR A 49 -5.98 -17.31 8.56
N PRO A 50 -6.69 -18.42 8.32
CA PRO A 50 -7.59 -19.01 9.32
C PRO A 50 -6.89 -19.47 10.60
N ASP A 51 -5.64 -19.94 10.48
CA ASP A 51 -4.83 -20.43 11.60
C ASP A 51 -3.96 -19.37 12.26
N GLY A 52 -3.90 -18.17 11.67
CA GLY A 52 -3.09 -17.04 12.15
C GLY A 52 -1.61 -17.15 11.77
N THR A 53 -1.22 -18.07 10.88
CA THR A 53 0.16 -18.21 10.41
C THR A 53 0.45 -17.19 9.31
N PRO A 54 1.55 -16.40 9.39
CA PRO A 54 1.94 -15.49 8.30
C PRO A 54 2.18 -16.22 6.99
N LEU A 55 1.86 -15.58 5.87
CA LEU A 55 2.12 -16.08 4.51
C LEU A 55 3.58 -15.87 4.05
N PHE A 56 4.42 -15.35 4.91
CA PHE A 56 5.83 -15.06 4.66
C PHE A 56 6.70 -15.64 5.78
N SER A 57 7.96 -15.89 5.48
CA SER A 57 8.94 -16.48 6.40
C SER A 57 9.90 -15.43 6.94
N PRO A 58 10.70 -15.76 8.00
CA PRO A 58 11.77 -14.89 8.49
C PRO A 58 12.84 -14.57 7.44
N ASP A 59 12.97 -15.41 6.40
CA ASP A 59 13.96 -15.27 5.34
C ASP A 59 13.47 -14.37 4.18
N GLU A 60 12.25 -13.84 4.26
CA GLU A 60 11.71 -12.92 3.26
C GLU A 60 12.37 -11.54 3.39
N ASP A 61 12.82 -10.99 2.27
CA ASP A 61 13.45 -9.67 2.25
C ASP A 61 12.40 -8.54 2.33
N TRP A 62 12.51 -7.70 3.36
CA TRP A 62 11.69 -6.51 3.58
C TRP A 62 12.54 -5.24 3.53
N PRO A 63 12.91 -4.73 2.34
CA PRO A 63 13.64 -3.47 2.26
C PRO A 63 12.78 -2.30 2.70
N ASP A 64 13.41 -1.23 3.25
CA ASP A 64 12.67 0.00 3.56
C ASP A 64 11.94 0.53 2.31
N PRO A 65 10.61 0.70 2.37
CA PRO A 65 9.82 1.05 1.20
C PRO A 65 10.24 2.37 0.54
N TRP A 66 10.59 3.40 1.34
CA TRP A 66 10.92 4.70 0.79
C TRP A 66 12.30 4.77 0.15
N VAL A 67 13.24 3.93 0.64
CA VAL A 67 14.57 3.78 0.03
C VAL A 67 14.45 3.12 -1.34
N VAL A 68 13.72 1.99 -1.43
CA VAL A 68 13.56 1.29 -2.72
C VAL A 68 12.67 2.05 -3.69
N ILE A 69 11.61 2.73 -3.21
CA ILE A 69 10.77 3.60 -4.05
C ILE A 69 11.63 4.75 -4.64
N GLY A 70 12.49 5.38 -3.84
CA GLY A 70 13.40 6.40 -4.34
C GLY A 70 14.32 5.89 -5.46
N ALA A 71 14.87 4.69 -5.30
CA ALA A 71 15.71 4.05 -6.31
C ALA A 71 14.91 3.69 -7.59
N MET A 72 13.71 3.14 -7.45
CA MET A 72 12.83 2.81 -8.58
C MET A 72 12.35 4.06 -9.33
N ALA A 73 11.98 5.11 -8.60
CA ALA A 73 11.48 6.36 -9.16
C ALA A 73 12.52 7.07 -10.04
N SER A 74 13.82 6.94 -9.72
CA SER A 74 14.91 7.53 -10.49
C SER A 74 15.10 6.88 -11.88
N LEU A 75 14.58 5.68 -12.10
CA LEU A 75 14.72 4.90 -13.35
C LEU A 75 13.42 4.82 -14.17
N THR A 76 12.35 5.46 -13.70
CA THR A 76 11.02 5.42 -14.34
C THR A 76 10.48 6.83 -14.50
N THR A 77 9.50 7.02 -15.39
CA THR A 77 8.94 8.34 -15.71
C THR A 77 7.44 8.45 -15.49
N LYS A 78 6.70 7.33 -15.53
CA LYS A 78 5.25 7.27 -15.44
C LYS A 78 4.75 6.31 -14.36
N LEU A 79 5.55 5.29 -14.04
CA LEU A 79 5.18 4.25 -13.09
C LEU A 79 4.92 4.86 -11.71
N ARG A 80 3.76 4.55 -11.13
CA ARG A 80 3.40 4.93 -9.76
C ARG A 80 3.97 3.92 -8.75
N PHE A 81 4.09 4.34 -7.50
CA PHE A 81 4.60 3.53 -6.39
C PHE A 81 3.60 3.59 -5.25
N VAL A 82 3.18 2.43 -4.74
CA VAL A 82 2.21 2.33 -3.65
C VAL A 82 2.76 1.41 -2.58
N THR A 83 2.71 1.82 -1.32
CA THR A 83 3.01 0.89 -0.22
C THR A 83 1.79 -0.02 0.04
N ASN A 84 2.02 -1.33 0.25
CA ASN A 84 0.95 -2.32 0.40
C ASN A 84 1.19 -3.29 1.59
N VAL A 85 1.02 -2.86 2.79
CA VAL A 85 0.78 -1.52 3.28
C VAL A 85 1.93 -1.10 4.17
N TYR A 86 2.15 0.20 4.31
CA TYR A 86 3.09 0.75 5.31
C TYR A 86 2.44 0.68 6.69
N VAL A 87 3.10 0.04 7.65
CA VAL A 87 2.59 -0.06 9.03
C VAL A 87 2.83 1.28 9.73
N LEU A 88 1.95 2.24 9.45
CA LEU A 88 2.14 3.64 9.82
C LEU A 88 2.41 3.86 11.32
N PRO A 89 1.67 3.21 12.26
CA PRO A 89 1.87 3.47 13.69
C PRO A 89 3.17 2.90 14.29
N LEU A 90 4.01 2.22 13.53
CA LEU A 90 5.36 1.82 13.97
C LEU A 90 6.35 3.00 14.00
N ARG A 91 6.02 4.14 13.38
CA ARG A 91 6.94 5.25 13.18
C ARG A 91 6.36 6.58 13.67
N ASN A 92 7.25 7.56 13.80
CA ASN A 92 6.86 8.93 14.09
C ASN A 92 6.31 9.62 12.81
N PRO A 93 5.15 10.32 12.85
CA PRO A 93 4.52 10.93 11.67
C PRO A 93 5.40 11.98 10.97
N PHE A 94 6.25 12.70 11.68
CA PHE A 94 7.16 13.67 11.06
C PHE A 94 8.22 13.00 10.19
N VAL A 95 8.77 11.87 10.67
CA VAL A 95 9.76 11.10 9.90
C VAL A 95 9.11 10.50 8.67
N VAL A 96 7.91 9.93 8.82
CA VAL A 96 7.14 9.38 7.69
C VAL A 96 6.76 10.47 6.71
N ALA A 97 6.20 11.59 7.17
CA ALA A 97 5.84 12.72 6.30
C ALA A 97 7.05 13.24 5.50
N LYS A 98 8.24 13.29 6.14
CA LYS A 98 9.48 13.69 5.47
C LYS A 98 9.88 12.69 4.38
N ALA A 99 9.89 11.39 4.67
CA ALA A 99 10.28 10.36 3.73
C ALA A 99 9.32 10.31 2.52
N VAL A 100 8.02 10.25 2.79
CA VAL A 100 6.96 10.26 1.76
C VAL A 100 6.99 11.54 0.92
N GLY A 101 7.07 12.70 1.58
CA GLY A 101 7.13 14.00 0.90
C GLY A 101 8.35 14.12 0.00
N THR A 102 9.51 13.61 0.44
CA THR A 102 10.72 13.57 -0.38
C THR A 102 10.57 12.64 -1.57
N ALA A 103 10.04 11.41 -1.36
CA ALA A 103 9.78 10.47 -2.45
C ALA A 103 8.76 11.03 -3.46
N ALA A 104 7.70 11.70 -2.99
CA ALA A 104 6.73 12.39 -3.84
C ALA A 104 7.38 13.52 -4.65
N TYR A 105 8.25 14.31 -4.03
CA TYR A 105 8.95 15.39 -4.71
C TYR A 105 9.89 14.86 -5.81
N LEU A 106 10.70 13.85 -5.50
CA LEU A 106 11.67 13.25 -6.44
C LEU A 106 10.99 12.47 -7.57
N SER A 107 9.84 11.90 -7.32
CA SER A 107 9.05 11.15 -8.31
C SER A 107 8.05 12.02 -9.07
N GLU A 108 8.01 13.33 -8.85
CA GLU A 108 7.03 14.23 -9.48
C GLU A 108 5.57 13.82 -9.19
N GLY A 109 5.29 13.40 -7.94
CA GLY A 109 3.94 13.06 -7.47
C GLY A 109 3.50 11.63 -7.76
N ARG A 110 4.39 10.72 -8.17
CA ARG A 110 4.05 9.33 -8.51
C ARG A 110 3.94 8.36 -7.32
N VAL A 111 3.95 8.83 -6.09
CA VAL A 111 3.78 7.98 -4.91
C VAL A 111 2.37 8.03 -4.34
N GLY A 112 1.90 6.91 -3.83
CA GLY A 112 0.72 6.77 -3.00
C GLY A 112 1.07 6.05 -1.70
N LEU A 113 0.53 6.50 -0.59
CA LEU A 113 0.77 5.94 0.73
C LEU A 113 -0.36 4.98 1.12
N GLY A 114 -0.13 3.69 0.91
CA GLY A 114 -1.00 2.65 1.47
C GLY A 114 -0.64 2.40 2.92
N ILE A 115 -1.60 2.52 3.84
CA ILE A 115 -1.38 2.44 5.29
C ILE A 115 -2.14 1.28 5.93
N GLY A 116 -1.53 0.68 6.94
CA GLY A 116 -2.15 -0.30 7.82
C GLY A 116 -1.89 0.01 9.29
N ALA A 117 -2.81 -0.43 10.16
CA ALA A 117 -2.64 -0.24 11.60
C ALA A 117 -1.60 -1.19 12.23
N GLY A 118 -1.19 -2.25 11.51
CA GLY A 118 -0.29 -3.29 12.01
C GLY A 118 -1.01 -4.35 12.86
N TRP A 119 -0.47 -5.55 12.83
CA TRP A 119 -1.00 -6.72 13.53
C TRP A 119 0.01 -7.36 14.48
N MET A 120 1.31 -7.21 14.22
CA MET A 120 2.43 -7.84 14.92
C MET A 120 2.82 -6.99 16.13
N ALA A 121 2.32 -7.33 17.32
CA ALA A 121 2.58 -6.58 18.56
C ALA A 121 4.07 -6.55 18.92
N GLU A 122 4.82 -7.59 18.57
CA GLU A 122 6.25 -7.72 18.81
C GLU A 122 7.06 -6.65 18.06
N GLU A 123 6.67 -6.29 16.85
CA GLU A 123 7.29 -5.16 16.12
C GLU A 123 7.08 -3.83 16.85
N PHE A 124 5.87 -3.61 17.39
CA PHE A 124 5.56 -2.41 18.17
C PHE A 124 6.40 -2.31 19.43
N GLU A 125 6.57 -3.43 20.14
CA GLU A 125 7.38 -3.48 21.35
C GLU A 125 8.86 -3.16 21.06
N LEU A 126 9.45 -3.81 20.04
CA LEU A 126 10.83 -3.58 19.62
C LEU A 126 11.09 -2.13 19.17
N LEU A 127 10.10 -1.49 18.57
CA LEU A 127 10.17 -0.10 18.12
C LEU A 127 9.67 0.90 19.17
N GLU A 128 9.42 0.45 20.40
CA GLU A 128 8.95 1.28 21.53
C GLU A 128 7.67 2.07 21.19
N GLN A 129 6.80 1.48 20.35
CA GLN A 129 5.54 2.09 19.96
C GLN A 129 4.34 1.43 20.66
N PRO A 130 3.38 2.21 21.22
CA PRO A 130 2.21 1.63 21.84
C PRO A 130 1.34 0.85 20.84
N PHE A 131 1.14 -0.46 21.09
CA PHE A 131 0.23 -1.27 20.29
C PHE A 131 -1.24 -0.92 20.53
N ALA A 132 -1.58 -0.59 21.80
CA ALA A 132 -2.94 -0.15 22.15
C ALA A 132 -3.30 1.16 21.44
N ARG A 133 -4.55 1.25 20.99
CA ARG A 133 -5.11 2.45 20.33
C ARG A 133 -4.38 2.85 19.03
N ARG A 134 -3.50 1.99 18.47
CA ARG A 134 -2.72 2.26 17.26
C ARG A 134 -3.58 2.72 16.06
N GLY A 135 -4.82 2.21 15.93
CA GLY A 135 -5.74 2.64 14.88
C GLY A 135 -6.18 4.10 15.03
N LYS A 136 -6.47 4.58 16.26
CA LYS A 136 -6.80 5.99 16.51
C LYS A 136 -5.58 6.88 16.32
N ARG A 137 -4.41 6.42 16.80
CA ARG A 137 -3.15 7.14 16.56
C ARG A 137 -2.85 7.25 15.07
N MET A 138 -3.08 6.20 14.28
CA MET A 138 -2.94 6.23 12.82
C MET A 138 -3.87 7.27 12.17
N ASP A 139 -5.10 7.38 12.64
CA ASP A 139 -6.06 8.37 12.13
C ASP A 139 -5.50 9.79 12.32
N GLU A 140 -4.99 10.11 13.50
CA GLU A 140 -4.39 11.43 13.79
C GLU A 140 -3.05 11.65 13.04
N MET A 141 -2.26 10.59 12.85
CA MET A 141 -1.04 10.67 12.02
C MET A 141 -1.35 11.09 10.57
N VAL A 142 -2.47 10.63 10.01
CA VAL A 142 -2.91 11.04 8.67
C VAL A 142 -3.18 12.54 8.62
N ASP A 143 -3.87 13.07 9.63
CA ASP A 143 -4.17 14.50 9.71
C ASP A 143 -2.89 15.34 9.85
N VAL A 144 -1.97 14.92 10.73
CA VAL A 144 -0.64 15.55 10.89
C VAL A 144 0.15 15.54 9.58
N MET A 145 0.23 14.40 8.91
CA MET A 145 0.99 14.31 7.66
C MET A 145 0.39 15.19 6.54
N ARG A 146 -0.93 15.20 6.40
CA ARG A 146 -1.61 16.07 5.43
C ARG A 146 -1.36 17.55 5.71
N GLY A 147 -1.40 17.96 6.98
CA GLY A 147 -1.06 19.33 7.38
C GLY A 147 0.38 19.70 7.03
N LEU A 148 1.34 18.83 7.33
CA LEU A 148 2.75 19.04 7.00
C LEU A 148 3.00 19.12 5.48
N TRP A 149 2.27 18.34 4.67
CA TRP A 149 2.40 18.33 3.20
C TRP A 149 1.71 19.51 2.52
N ALA A 150 0.76 20.16 3.18
CA ALA A 150 0.08 21.33 2.62
C ALA A 150 1.02 22.55 2.40
N GLY A 151 2.19 22.53 3.06
CA GLY A 151 3.18 23.62 3.01
C GLY A 151 2.81 24.79 3.93
N GLY A 152 3.80 25.63 4.23
CA GLY A 152 3.66 26.71 5.21
C GLY A 152 3.74 26.23 6.66
N MET A 153 3.49 27.15 7.59
CA MET A 153 3.47 26.85 9.02
C MET A 153 2.19 26.11 9.38
N PHE A 154 2.33 24.98 10.06
CA PHE A 154 1.25 24.09 10.50
C PHE A 154 1.43 23.75 11.96
N GLU A 155 0.37 23.89 12.75
CA GLU A 155 0.25 23.47 14.15
C GLU A 155 -0.79 22.37 14.30
N HIS A 156 -0.69 21.57 15.33
CA HIS A 156 -1.66 20.52 15.61
C HIS A 156 -1.81 20.31 17.12
N HIS A 157 -3.07 20.24 17.57
CA HIS A 157 -3.43 20.04 18.97
C HIS A 157 -4.41 18.87 19.08
N GLY A 158 -3.84 17.64 19.07
CA GLY A 158 -4.59 16.39 19.07
C GLY A 158 -4.40 15.56 20.34
N GLU A 159 -4.88 14.33 20.32
CA GLU A 159 -4.79 13.42 21.44
C GLU A 159 -3.41 12.76 21.54
N PHE A 160 -2.75 12.50 20.41
CA PHE A 160 -1.48 11.79 20.32
C PHE A 160 -0.33 12.72 19.93
N TYR A 161 -0.63 13.80 19.23
CA TYR A 161 0.36 14.77 18.76
C TYR A 161 -0.11 16.18 19.09
N ASP A 162 0.79 16.94 19.73
CA ASP A 162 0.55 18.33 20.13
C ASP A 162 1.84 19.11 19.90
N PHE A 163 1.79 20.12 19.01
CA PHE A 163 2.97 20.91 18.66
C PHE A 163 2.62 22.27 18.08
N ASP A 164 3.49 23.25 18.39
CA ASP A 164 3.46 24.60 17.86
C ASP A 164 3.78 24.65 16.35
N PRO A 165 3.55 25.78 15.65
CA PRO A 165 3.73 25.88 14.22
C PRO A 165 5.13 25.45 13.74
N VAL A 166 5.15 24.49 12.82
CA VAL A 166 6.34 23.97 12.15
C VAL A 166 6.15 24.00 10.62
N GLU A 167 7.24 24.05 9.88
CA GLU A 167 7.20 23.91 8.41
C GLU A 167 8.04 22.72 7.97
N MET A 168 7.51 21.95 7.02
CA MET A 168 8.22 20.84 6.40
C MET A 168 8.51 21.08 4.93
N ARG A 169 9.79 20.98 4.54
CA ARG A 169 10.22 21.06 3.14
C ARG A 169 11.16 19.90 2.76
N PRO A 170 11.15 19.44 1.48
CA PRO A 170 10.23 19.87 0.43
C PRO A 170 8.79 19.39 0.70
N ALA A 171 7.81 20.19 0.26
CA ALA A 171 6.42 19.72 0.19
C ALA A 171 6.22 18.87 -1.08
N PRO A 172 5.32 17.87 -1.07
CA PRO A 172 4.94 17.15 -2.27
C PRO A 172 4.40 18.11 -3.36
N PRO A 173 4.65 17.84 -4.65
CA PRO A 173 4.18 18.70 -5.76
C PRO A 173 2.66 18.67 -5.97
N ALA A 174 2.00 17.63 -5.41
CA ALA A 174 0.56 17.40 -5.42
C ALA A 174 0.15 16.65 -4.15
N PRO A 175 -1.13 16.62 -3.76
CA PRO A 175 -1.60 15.80 -2.66
C PRO A 175 -1.19 14.34 -2.82
N VAL A 176 -0.59 13.75 -1.78
CA VAL A 176 -0.23 12.33 -1.76
C VAL A 176 -1.49 11.51 -1.46
N PRO A 177 -1.94 10.63 -2.37
CA PRO A 177 -3.09 9.76 -2.09
C PRO A 177 -2.80 8.81 -0.93
N ILE A 178 -3.78 8.65 -0.04
CA ILE A 178 -3.70 7.73 1.10
C ILE A 178 -4.69 6.59 0.88
N TYR A 179 -4.18 5.35 0.81
CA TYR A 179 -4.97 4.13 0.68
C TYR A 179 -4.99 3.38 1.99
N VAL A 180 -6.16 3.05 2.51
CA VAL A 180 -6.29 2.35 3.79
C VAL A 180 -6.43 0.86 3.54
N GLY A 181 -5.52 0.08 4.12
CA GLY A 181 -5.59 -1.38 4.12
C GLY A 181 -6.39 -1.96 5.28
N GLY A 182 -6.82 -3.20 5.13
CA GLY A 182 -7.49 -3.98 6.16
C GLY A 182 -8.88 -4.48 5.78
N HIS A 183 -9.31 -5.55 6.47
CA HIS A 183 -10.47 -6.37 6.14
C HIS A 183 -11.64 -6.22 7.14
N SER A 184 -11.48 -5.37 8.16
CA SER A 184 -12.50 -5.16 9.18
C SER A 184 -13.44 -4.02 8.82
N ASP A 185 -14.65 -4.03 9.37
CA ASP A 185 -15.60 -2.92 9.22
C ASP A 185 -15.02 -1.59 9.73
N ILE A 186 -14.10 -1.63 10.72
CA ILE A 186 -13.36 -0.44 11.18
C ILE A 186 -12.43 0.07 10.07
N ALA A 187 -11.76 -0.83 9.34
CA ALA A 187 -10.89 -0.45 8.23
C ALA A 187 -11.71 0.16 7.07
N PHE A 188 -12.87 -0.41 6.72
CA PHE A 188 -13.75 0.17 5.70
C PHE A 188 -14.26 1.56 6.08
N ARG A 189 -14.72 1.76 7.32
CA ARG A 189 -15.13 3.09 7.81
C ARG A 189 -13.97 4.08 7.82
N ARG A 190 -12.75 3.63 8.13
CA ARG A 190 -11.54 4.47 8.06
C ARG A 190 -11.21 4.85 6.63
N ALA A 191 -11.23 3.89 5.70
CA ALA A 191 -11.00 4.14 4.28
C ALA A 191 -12.01 5.15 3.72
N ALA A 192 -13.29 4.97 4.05
CA ALA A 192 -14.36 5.88 3.65
C ALA A 192 -14.18 7.31 4.17
N ARG A 193 -13.72 7.47 5.41
CA ARG A 193 -13.60 8.78 6.08
C ARG A 193 -12.29 9.50 5.74
N LEU A 194 -11.17 8.80 5.77
CA LEU A 194 -9.83 9.37 5.69
C LEU A 194 -9.08 9.05 4.39
N GLY A 195 -9.46 7.95 3.71
CA GLY A 195 -8.72 7.46 2.56
C GLY A 195 -9.12 8.14 1.24
N ASP A 196 -8.18 8.13 0.31
CA ASP A 196 -8.41 8.39 -1.10
C ASP A 196 -8.60 7.06 -1.86
N GLY A 197 -8.54 5.93 -1.13
CA GLY A 197 -8.78 4.58 -1.62
C GLY A 197 -8.65 3.50 -0.54
N TRP A 198 -8.86 2.26 -0.98
CA TRP A 198 -8.76 1.06 -0.15
C TRP A 198 -7.85 0.02 -0.80
N LEU A 199 -7.10 -0.71 0.05
CA LEU A 199 -6.24 -1.82 -0.33
C LEU A 199 -6.76 -3.13 0.24
N GLY A 200 -7.15 -4.04 -0.65
CA GLY A 200 -7.62 -5.39 -0.29
C GLY A 200 -6.77 -6.48 -0.94
N VAL A 201 -6.21 -7.39 -0.13
CA VAL A 201 -5.30 -8.44 -0.61
C VAL A 201 -5.81 -9.83 -0.26
N HIS A 202 -5.50 -10.81 -1.12
CA HIS A 202 -5.74 -12.25 -0.89
C HIS A 202 -7.21 -12.63 -0.66
N TYR A 203 -8.13 -12.12 -1.50
CA TYR A 203 -9.54 -12.47 -1.41
C TYR A 203 -9.99 -13.50 -2.47
N PRO A 204 -10.78 -14.51 -2.11
CA PRO A 204 -11.71 -15.14 -3.04
C PRO A 204 -12.59 -14.06 -3.71
N VAL A 205 -12.99 -14.28 -4.95
CA VAL A 205 -13.70 -13.28 -5.74
C VAL A 205 -15.01 -12.83 -5.09
N ASP A 206 -15.80 -13.79 -4.59
CA ASP A 206 -17.07 -13.53 -3.91
C ASP A 206 -16.90 -12.72 -2.61
N GLU A 207 -15.86 -12.99 -1.83
CA GLU A 207 -15.52 -12.23 -0.65
C GLU A 207 -15.05 -10.81 -1.00
N LEU A 208 -14.27 -10.66 -2.08
CA LEU A 208 -13.86 -9.34 -2.57
C LEU A 208 -15.06 -8.49 -2.97
N LEU A 209 -16.02 -9.06 -3.69
CA LEU A 209 -17.26 -8.37 -4.06
C LEU A 209 -18.07 -7.95 -2.84
N ALA A 210 -18.15 -8.81 -1.82
CA ALA A 210 -18.79 -8.47 -0.55
C ALA A 210 -18.06 -7.33 0.17
N CYS A 211 -16.72 -7.30 0.12
CA CYS A 211 -15.93 -6.17 0.66
C CYS A 211 -16.20 -4.87 -0.10
N CYS A 212 -16.28 -4.91 -1.43
CA CYS A 212 -16.62 -3.74 -2.24
C CYS A 212 -18.01 -3.17 -1.86
N THR A 213 -18.99 -4.05 -1.65
CA THR A 213 -20.34 -3.64 -1.19
C THR A 213 -20.29 -2.96 0.19
N LYS A 214 -19.58 -3.53 1.16
CA LYS A 214 -19.40 -2.94 2.49
C LYS A 214 -18.67 -1.60 2.43
N LEU A 215 -17.65 -1.50 1.58
CA LEU A 215 -16.90 -0.27 1.39
C LEU A 215 -17.77 0.84 0.79
N GLN A 216 -18.60 0.51 -0.21
CA GLN A 216 -19.54 1.45 -0.79
C GLN A 216 -20.52 1.96 0.26
N GLN A 217 -21.12 1.07 1.06
CA GLN A 217 -22.02 1.46 2.15
C GLN A 217 -21.32 2.36 3.18
N ALA A 218 -20.07 2.04 3.56
CA ALA A 218 -19.30 2.86 4.49
C ALA A 218 -19.00 4.26 3.91
N ARG A 219 -18.83 4.40 2.61
CA ARG A 219 -18.64 5.69 1.92
C ARG A 219 -19.96 6.50 1.89
N GLU A 220 -21.09 5.85 1.66
CA GLU A 220 -22.40 6.49 1.73
C GLU A 220 -22.68 7.00 3.15
N ASP A 221 -22.47 6.18 4.16
CA ASP A 221 -22.62 6.54 5.58
C ASP A 221 -21.70 7.70 6.00
N ALA A 222 -20.51 7.79 5.41
CA ALA A 222 -19.55 8.87 5.64
C ALA A 222 -19.78 10.13 4.79
N GLY A 223 -20.73 10.12 3.84
CA GLY A 223 -21.00 11.22 2.90
C GLY A 223 -19.86 11.48 1.94
N THR A 224 -19.12 10.42 1.53
CA THR A 224 -17.95 10.50 0.65
C THR A 224 -18.11 9.71 -0.65
N ALA A 225 -19.31 9.18 -0.91
CA ALA A 225 -19.57 8.32 -2.07
C ALA A 225 -19.23 8.99 -3.42
N ASP A 226 -19.46 10.31 -3.53
CA ASP A 226 -19.21 11.07 -4.76
C ASP A 226 -17.74 11.51 -4.94
N ARG A 227 -16.88 11.28 -3.96
CA ARG A 227 -15.45 11.64 -4.08
C ARG A 227 -14.72 10.60 -4.95
N PRO A 228 -13.70 11.02 -5.73
CA PRO A 228 -12.79 10.06 -6.36
C PRO A 228 -12.23 9.09 -5.33
N PHE A 229 -12.19 7.80 -5.67
CA PHE A 229 -11.75 6.77 -4.75
C PHE A 229 -11.17 5.58 -5.54
N GLU A 230 -9.95 5.17 -5.20
CA GLU A 230 -9.31 4.01 -5.83
C GLU A 230 -9.52 2.75 -4.97
N VAL A 231 -9.89 1.64 -5.62
CA VAL A 231 -9.94 0.32 -5.01
C VAL A 231 -8.86 -0.55 -5.64
N ILE A 232 -7.81 -0.81 -4.89
CA ILE A 232 -6.69 -1.65 -5.30
C ILE A 232 -6.88 -3.01 -4.65
N ALA A 233 -7.09 -4.06 -5.44
CA ALA A 233 -7.45 -5.36 -4.90
C ALA A 233 -6.67 -6.52 -5.55
N SER A 234 -6.39 -7.55 -4.74
CA SER A 234 -5.74 -8.78 -5.18
C SER A 234 -6.72 -9.96 -5.08
N PRO A 235 -7.47 -10.28 -6.15
CA PRO A 235 -8.31 -11.47 -6.20
C PRO A 235 -7.46 -12.74 -6.28
N LEU A 236 -7.89 -13.81 -5.61
CA LEU A 236 -7.32 -15.16 -5.70
C LEU A 236 -7.84 -15.88 -6.94
N ALA A 237 -7.74 -15.23 -8.10
CA ALA A 237 -8.14 -15.77 -9.39
C ALA A 237 -7.30 -15.17 -10.52
N ALA A 238 -7.01 -15.98 -11.53
CA ALA A 238 -6.34 -15.47 -12.72
C ALA A 238 -7.27 -14.48 -13.49
N PRO A 239 -6.77 -13.34 -13.95
CA PRO A 239 -7.57 -12.38 -14.68
C PRO A 239 -8.07 -12.98 -16.01
N ASN A 240 -9.34 -12.69 -16.30
CA ASN A 240 -9.97 -12.92 -17.61
C ASN A 240 -11.01 -11.80 -17.84
N ALA A 241 -11.52 -11.67 -19.04
CA ALA A 241 -12.40 -10.56 -19.41
C ALA A 241 -13.63 -10.46 -18.50
N ASP A 242 -14.32 -11.58 -18.25
CA ASP A 242 -15.55 -11.62 -17.43
C ASP A 242 -15.26 -11.21 -15.97
N LEU A 243 -14.16 -11.71 -15.39
CA LEU A 243 -13.75 -11.33 -14.03
C LEU A 243 -13.38 -9.84 -13.94
N LEU A 244 -12.65 -9.31 -14.92
CA LEU A 244 -12.27 -7.90 -14.91
C LEU A 244 -13.49 -7.00 -15.03
N GLU A 245 -14.47 -7.33 -15.90
CA GLU A 245 -15.74 -6.61 -16.02
C GLU A 245 -16.53 -6.66 -14.70
N GLN A 246 -16.64 -7.84 -14.07
CA GLN A 246 -17.30 -8.01 -12.78
C GLN A 246 -16.67 -7.18 -11.67
N LEU A 247 -15.34 -7.17 -11.56
CA LEU A 247 -14.61 -6.40 -10.57
C LEU A 247 -14.71 -4.89 -10.81
N GLU A 248 -14.66 -4.46 -12.07
CA GLU A 248 -14.82 -3.05 -12.44
C GLU A 248 -16.23 -2.55 -12.12
N ALA A 249 -17.27 -3.35 -12.41
CA ALA A 249 -18.65 -3.06 -12.03
C ALA A 249 -18.84 -2.97 -10.49
N ALA A 250 -18.03 -3.71 -9.71
CA ALA A 250 -18.01 -3.61 -8.25
C ALA A 250 -17.17 -2.44 -7.69
N GLY A 251 -16.56 -1.63 -8.58
CA GLY A 251 -15.77 -0.44 -8.22
C GLY A 251 -14.28 -0.70 -8.02
N VAL A 252 -13.77 -1.89 -8.35
CA VAL A 252 -12.31 -2.14 -8.36
C VAL A 252 -11.67 -1.34 -9.50
N THR A 253 -10.64 -0.56 -9.19
CA THR A 253 -9.95 0.29 -10.17
C THR A 253 -8.62 -0.28 -10.62
N THR A 254 -7.98 -1.06 -9.74
CA THR A 254 -6.63 -1.60 -9.95
C THR A 254 -6.52 -3.03 -9.42
N ILE A 255 -6.04 -3.93 -10.24
CA ILE A 255 -5.69 -5.30 -9.82
C ILE A 255 -4.25 -5.29 -9.33
N LEU A 256 -4.08 -5.64 -8.06
CA LEU A 256 -2.78 -5.94 -7.49
C LEU A 256 -2.45 -7.41 -7.78
N THR A 257 -1.35 -7.63 -8.45
CA THR A 257 -0.89 -8.96 -8.86
C THR A 257 0.62 -9.10 -8.66
N SER A 258 1.10 -10.32 -8.68
CA SER A 258 2.51 -10.63 -8.90
C SER A 258 2.60 -11.51 -10.13
N ALA A 259 3.25 -11.02 -11.20
CA ALA A 259 3.35 -11.75 -12.47
C ALA A 259 3.97 -13.14 -12.29
N TRP A 260 4.99 -13.26 -11.44
CA TRP A 260 5.64 -14.55 -11.16
C TRP A 260 4.77 -15.46 -10.29
N MET A 261 4.10 -14.95 -9.26
CA MET A 261 3.18 -15.77 -8.45
C MET A 261 1.98 -16.26 -9.27
N ALA A 262 1.44 -15.41 -10.15
CA ALA A 262 0.37 -15.76 -11.07
C ALA A 262 0.78 -16.89 -12.05
N MET A 263 2.08 -17.05 -12.30
CA MET A 263 2.66 -18.11 -13.12
C MET A 263 3.23 -19.28 -12.28
N GLY A 264 2.93 -19.30 -10.96
CA GLY A 264 3.29 -20.42 -10.07
C GLY A 264 4.73 -20.38 -9.54
N MET A 265 5.40 -19.23 -9.57
CA MET A 265 6.77 -19.06 -9.08
C MET A 265 6.80 -18.06 -7.91
N SER A 266 7.43 -18.43 -6.79
CA SER A 266 7.53 -17.57 -5.60
C SER A 266 8.79 -16.70 -5.56
N ALA A 267 9.91 -17.20 -6.08
CA ALA A 267 11.22 -16.53 -6.04
C ALA A 267 11.91 -16.68 -7.43
N PRO A 268 11.61 -15.79 -8.40
CA PRO A 268 12.18 -15.87 -9.72
C PRO A 268 13.61 -15.31 -9.75
N GLU A 269 14.46 -15.92 -10.58
CA GLU A 269 15.69 -15.28 -11.02
C GLU A 269 15.37 -14.02 -11.84
N ILE A 270 16.27 -13.02 -11.85
CA ILE A 270 16.01 -11.73 -12.48
C ILE A 270 15.51 -11.82 -13.94
N GLY A 271 16.11 -12.67 -14.76
CA GLY A 271 15.67 -12.85 -16.15
C GLY A 271 14.26 -13.44 -16.26
N GLN A 272 13.94 -14.41 -15.40
CA GLN A 272 12.60 -15.00 -15.32
C GLN A 272 11.56 -13.97 -14.89
N ALA A 273 11.87 -13.14 -13.88
CA ALA A 273 10.98 -12.08 -13.41
C ALA A 273 10.66 -11.08 -14.53
N GLU A 274 11.68 -10.66 -15.30
CA GLU A 274 11.49 -9.76 -16.44
C GLU A 274 10.59 -10.36 -17.51
N ASP A 275 10.86 -11.61 -17.91
CA ASP A 275 10.07 -12.31 -18.94
C ASP A 275 8.61 -12.50 -18.48
N MET A 276 8.39 -12.81 -17.21
CA MET A 276 7.04 -12.96 -16.63
C MET A 276 6.29 -11.62 -16.60
N ILE A 277 6.94 -10.52 -16.22
CA ILE A 277 6.33 -9.17 -16.25
C ILE A 277 5.92 -8.81 -17.68
N ARG A 278 6.81 -9.02 -18.69
CA ARG A 278 6.51 -8.74 -20.11
C ARG A 278 5.35 -9.60 -20.60
N SER A 279 5.41 -10.90 -20.36
CA SER A 279 4.34 -11.84 -20.77
C SER A 279 3.00 -11.50 -20.13
N TYR A 280 3.00 -11.10 -18.86
CA TYR A 280 1.79 -10.66 -18.17
C TYR A 280 1.22 -9.37 -18.79
N GLY A 281 2.07 -8.41 -19.08
CA GLY A 281 1.69 -7.16 -19.73
C GLY A 281 1.07 -7.38 -21.12
N GLU A 282 1.68 -8.23 -21.93
CA GLU A 282 1.17 -8.60 -23.27
C GLU A 282 -0.19 -9.31 -23.21
N ARG A 283 -0.39 -10.14 -22.18
CA ARG A 283 -1.60 -10.97 -22.07
C ARG A 283 -2.80 -10.23 -21.48
N PHE A 284 -2.59 -9.33 -20.51
CA PHE A 284 -3.67 -8.79 -19.69
C PHE A 284 -3.76 -7.26 -19.68
N ILE A 285 -2.72 -6.53 -20.12
CA ILE A 285 -2.67 -5.07 -19.98
C ILE A 285 -2.78 -4.36 -21.35
N ARG A 286 -2.20 -4.93 -22.40
CA ARG A 286 -2.17 -4.37 -23.75
C ARG A 286 -3.26 -4.93 -24.66
#